data_cda7a82e4ada0ceade6d4f718ed82f56
#
_entry.id   cda7a82e4ada0ceade6d4f718ed82f56
#
_cell.length_a   1.000
_cell.length_b   1.000
_cell.length_c   1.000
_cell.angle_alpha   90.00
_cell.angle_beta   90.00
_cell.angle_gamma   90.00
#
_symmetry.space_group_name_H-M   'P 1'
#
loop_
_entity.id
_entity.type
_entity.pdbx_description
1 polymer ?
#
loop_
_entity_poly.entity_id
_entity_poly.type
_entity_poly.pdbx_seq_one_letter_code
_entity_poly.pdbx_strand_id
1 'polypeptide(L)'
;MAKKLFDFIVFDWDGTLMDSTATIVKCIQAAAKDLSLPIPDADAAAHVIGLSLGDAMQAVMPNVDPKYYPKMAERYRYHYLLRDHELPLFPGVREMLTDLAQQGYFLAVATGKGRVGLNRAMNSANVLAMFDATRCADETFSKPHPAMLQELTRELGQDMQRTLMVGDTTHDLLMAANAGAASVAVEYGAHDALALASLAPLYSAKNVFELHQWLTDNA
;
A
#
# COMPACT_ATOMS: atom_id res chain seq x y z
N MET A 1 25.79 -0.48 -19.86
CA MET A 1 24.62 -0.29 -18.99
C MET A 1 25.02 -0.72 -17.59
N ALA A 2 24.74 0.06 -16.56
CA ALA A 2 24.92 -0.37 -15.18
C ALA A 2 24.08 -1.63 -14.95
N LYS A 3 24.58 -2.57 -14.14
CA LYS A 3 23.83 -3.80 -13.82
C LYS A 3 22.70 -3.39 -12.88
N LYS A 4 21.44 -3.61 -13.28
CA LYS A 4 20.28 -3.40 -12.41
C LYS A 4 20.42 -4.21 -11.14
N LEU A 5 20.12 -3.62 -9.99
CA LEU A 5 20.08 -4.32 -8.70
C LEU A 5 18.77 -5.13 -8.57
N PHE A 6 17.68 -4.61 -9.11
CA PHE A 6 16.36 -5.23 -9.07
C PHE A 6 15.82 -5.43 -10.48
N ASP A 7 14.96 -6.45 -10.65
CA ASP A 7 14.21 -6.70 -11.89
C ASP A 7 12.71 -6.51 -11.65
N PHE A 8 12.28 -6.55 -10.38
CA PHE A 8 10.90 -6.54 -9.98
C PHE A 8 10.64 -5.50 -8.87
N ILE A 9 9.69 -4.59 -9.11
CA ILE A 9 9.30 -3.54 -8.17
C ILE A 9 7.83 -3.76 -7.80
N VAL A 10 7.57 -3.93 -6.50
CA VAL A 10 6.24 -4.09 -5.94
C VAL A 10 5.88 -2.85 -5.14
N PHE A 11 4.76 -2.24 -5.46
CA PHE A 11 4.26 -1.04 -4.79
C PHE A 11 3.10 -1.38 -3.86
N ASP A 12 2.98 -0.70 -2.73
CA ASP A 12 1.68 -0.51 -2.11
C ASP A 12 0.83 0.45 -2.93
N TRP A 13 -0.45 0.55 -2.59
CA TRP A 13 -1.42 1.37 -3.32
C TRP A 13 -1.79 2.65 -2.56
N ASP A 14 -2.48 2.51 -1.40
CA ASP A 14 -3.01 3.63 -0.61
C ASP A 14 -1.87 4.32 0.15
N GLY A 15 -1.63 5.60 -0.10
CA GLY A 15 -0.54 6.36 0.51
C GLY A 15 0.82 6.24 -0.21
N THR A 16 0.94 5.30 -1.15
CA THR A 16 2.16 5.12 -1.95
C THR A 16 1.97 5.61 -3.40
N LEU A 17 0.97 5.08 -4.11
CA LEU A 17 0.64 5.49 -5.47
C LEU A 17 -0.59 6.41 -5.51
N MET A 18 -1.56 6.20 -4.62
CA MET A 18 -2.81 6.95 -4.54
C MET A 18 -2.85 7.84 -3.29
N ASP A 19 -3.19 9.12 -3.46
CA ASP A 19 -3.37 10.08 -2.35
C ASP A 19 -4.72 9.86 -1.66
N SER A 20 -4.78 8.81 -0.83
CA SER A 20 -6.01 8.33 -0.20
C SER A 20 -6.00 8.35 1.32
N THR A 21 -4.85 8.56 1.98
CA THR A 21 -4.67 8.40 3.43
C THR A 21 -5.65 9.25 4.25
N ALA A 22 -5.78 10.53 3.93
CA ALA A 22 -6.70 11.43 4.63
C ALA A 22 -8.17 11.00 4.46
N THR A 23 -8.54 10.47 3.30
CA THR A 23 -9.90 9.96 3.04
C THR A 23 -10.15 8.67 3.82
N ILE A 24 -9.19 7.76 3.88
CA ILE A 24 -9.30 6.51 4.65
C ILE A 24 -9.52 6.83 6.12
N VAL A 25 -8.71 7.72 6.71
CA VAL A 25 -8.85 8.17 8.11
C VAL A 25 -10.28 8.70 8.37
N LYS A 26 -10.77 9.61 7.53
CA LYS A 26 -12.13 10.16 7.65
C LYS A 26 -13.21 9.08 7.53
N CYS A 27 -13.02 8.08 6.69
CA CYS A 27 -13.97 6.98 6.52
C CYS A 27 -14.00 6.04 7.73
N ILE A 28 -12.85 5.75 8.35
CA ILE A 28 -12.77 4.99 9.61
C ILE A 28 -13.51 5.74 10.73
N GLN A 29 -13.23 7.03 10.89
CA GLN A 29 -13.88 7.87 11.90
C GLN A 29 -15.40 7.99 11.68
N ALA A 30 -15.84 8.15 10.43
CA ALA A 30 -17.25 8.21 10.09
C ALA A 30 -17.98 6.87 10.37
N ALA A 31 -17.33 5.75 10.06
CA ALA A 31 -17.87 4.42 10.37
C ALA A 31 -18.05 4.20 11.88
N ALA A 32 -17.09 4.62 12.71
CA ALA A 32 -17.18 4.57 14.16
C ALA A 32 -18.35 5.44 14.68
N LYS A 33 -18.46 6.65 14.16
CA LYS A 33 -19.53 7.59 14.50
C LYS A 33 -20.93 7.03 14.19
N ASP A 34 -21.11 6.43 13.01
CA ASP A 34 -22.38 5.82 12.59
C ASP A 34 -22.86 4.72 13.54
N LEU A 35 -21.91 4.01 14.16
CA LEU A 35 -22.19 2.91 15.08
C LEU A 35 -22.19 3.35 16.55
N SER A 36 -22.04 4.66 16.83
CA SER A 36 -21.92 5.20 18.18
C SER A 36 -20.78 4.56 18.98
N LEU A 37 -19.69 4.20 18.30
CA LEU A 37 -18.47 3.67 18.90
C LEU A 37 -17.48 4.81 19.21
N PRO A 38 -16.48 4.59 20.07
CA PRO A 38 -15.39 5.54 20.27
C PRO A 38 -14.74 5.88 18.91
N ILE A 39 -14.59 7.17 18.63
CA ILE A 39 -13.98 7.62 17.37
C ILE A 39 -12.46 7.60 17.57
N PRO A 40 -11.69 6.84 16.77
CA PRO A 40 -10.24 6.85 16.86
C PRO A 40 -9.68 8.22 16.44
N ASP A 41 -8.57 8.61 17.05
CA ASP A 41 -7.84 9.78 16.56
C ASP A 41 -7.25 9.54 15.16
N ALA A 42 -6.72 10.60 14.54
CA ALA A 42 -6.22 10.52 13.17
C ALA A 42 -4.99 9.61 13.06
N ASP A 43 -4.11 9.65 14.05
CA ASP A 43 -2.86 8.88 14.03
C ASP A 43 -3.13 7.38 14.19
N ALA A 44 -4.03 7.00 15.12
CA ALA A 44 -4.47 5.62 15.27
C ALA A 44 -5.16 5.09 14.00
N ALA A 45 -5.98 5.92 13.34
CA ALA A 45 -6.64 5.54 12.10
C ALA A 45 -5.67 5.48 10.90
N ALA A 46 -4.65 6.31 10.86
CA ALA A 46 -3.59 6.26 9.84
C ALA A 46 -2.71 5.02 10.03
N HIS A 47 -2.39 4.66 11.27
CA HIS A 47 -1.50 3.54 11.58
C HIS A 47 -1.99 2.17 11.09
N VAL A 48 -3.27 2.00 10.87
CA VAL A 48 -3.85 0.73 10.38
C VAL A 48 -3.98 0.68 8.86
N ILE A 49 -3.61 1.75 8.14
CA ILE A 49 -3.58 1.76 6.68
C ILE A 49 -2.54 0.74 6.20
N GLY A 50 -2.85 0.03 5.11
CA GLY A 50 -2.00 -1.04 4.58
C GLY A 50 -2.36 -2.45 5.09
N LEU A 51 -3.06 -2.58 6.22
CA LEU A 51 -3.61 -3.85 6.71
C LEU A 51 -4.87 -4.25 5.92
N SER A 52 -5.27 -5.53 6.04
CA SER A 52 -6.60 -5.94 5.60
C SER A 52 -7.68 -5.15 6.36
N LEU A 53 -8.84 -4.94 5.74
CA LEU A 53 -9.90 -4.17 6.38
C LEU A 53 -10.36 -4.80 7.72
N GLY A 54 -10.34 -6.13 7.83
CA GLY A 54 -10.66 -6.83 9.06
C GLY A 54 -9.64 -6.56 10.16
N ASP A 55 -8.34 -6.73 9.85
CA ASP A 55 -7.25 -6.50 10.79
C ASP A 55 -7.18 -5.02 11.19
N ALA A 56 -7.41 -4.10 10.23
CA ALA A 56 -7.45 -2.67 10.48
C ALA A 56 -8.55 -2.30 11.49
N MET A 57 -9.77 -2.82 11.35
CA MET A 57 -10.85 -2.54 12.29
C MET A 57 -10.56 -3.08 13.69
N GLN A 58 -9.96 -4.26 13.78
CA GLN A 58 -9.56 -4.85 15.06
C GLN A 58 -8.42 -4.05 15.71
N ALA A 59 -7.42 -3.67 14.94
CA ALA A 59 -6.24 -2.94 15.45
C ALA A 59 -6.59 -1.52 15.91
N VAL A 60 -7.43 -0.81 15.15
CA VAL A 60 -7.81 0.58 15.47
C VAL A 60 -8.77 0.67 16.67
N MET A 61 -9.48 -0.41 16.99
CA MET A 61 -10.48 -0.46 18.09
C MET A 61 -10.34 -1.75 18.92
N PRO A 62 -9.20 -2.00 19.58
CA PRO A 62 -8.94 -3.28 20.26
C PRO A 62 -9.87 -3.56 21.44
N ASN A 63 -10.52 -2.54 22.01
CA ASN A 63 -11.41 -2.64 23.16
C ASN A 63 -12.90 -2.70 22.78
N VAL A 64 -13.24 -2.73 21.49
CA VAL A 64 -14.61 -2.84 21.02
C VAL A 64 -14.98 -4.32 20.87
N ASP A 65 -16.24 -4.68 21.24
CA ASP A 65 -16.75 -6.05 21.07
C ASP A 65 -16.60 -6.51 19.59
N PRO A 66 -15.94 -7.64 19.33
CA PRO A 66 -15.66 -8.15 17.98
C PRO A 66 -16.87 -8.23 17.04
N LYS A 67 -18.09 -8.36 17.58
CA LYS A 67 -19.33 -8.35 16.78
C LYS A 67 -19.54 -7.06 15.97
N TYR A 68 -18.86 -5.96 16.33
CA TYR A 68 -18.97 -4.69 15.62
C TYR A 68 -18.02 -4.60 14.42
N TYR A 69 -16.91 -5.37 14.36
CA TYR A 69 -15.92 -5.24 13.26
C TYR A 69 -16.54 -5.46 11.87
N PRO A 70 -17.42 -6.45 11.62
CA PRO A 70 -18.05 -6.57 10.31
C PRO A 70 -18.90 -5.35 9.93
N LYS A 71 -19.62 -4.76 10.89
CA LYS A 71 -20.43 -3.54 10.69
C LYS A 71 -19.55 -2.33 10.45
N MET A 72 -18.42 -2.21 11.17
CA MET A 72 -17.42 -1.18 10.94
C MET A 72 -16.87 -1.26 9.51
N ALA A 73 -16.50 -2.45 9.07
CA ALA A 73 -16.02 -2.66 7.70
C ALA A 73 -17.08 -2.32 6.65
N GLU A 74 -18.35 -2.64 6.91
CA GLU A 74 -19.47 -2.27 6.02
C GLU A 74 -19.65 -0.75 5.94
N ARG A 75 -19.68 -0.06 7.10
CA ARG A 75 -19.84 1.40 7.14
C ARG A 75 -18.63 2.12 6.55
N TYR A 76 -17.41 1.62 6.80
CA TYR A 76 -16.20 2.10 6.14
C TYR A 76 -16.34 2.03 4.61
N ARG A 77 -16.69 0.86 4.06
CA ARG A 77 -16.89 0.70 2.62
C ARG A 77 -17.93 1.68 2.07
N TYR A 78 -19.05 1.87 2.79
CA TYR A 78 -20.07 2.83 2.40
C TYR A 78 -19.49 4.25 2.27
N HIS A 79 -18.79 4.74 3.28
CA HIS A 79 -18.19 6.08 3.26
C HIS A 79 -17.08 6.22 2.22
N TYR A 80 -16.29 5.17 2.02
CA TYR A 80 -15.19 5.16 1.06
C TYR A 80 -15.74 5.22 -0.38
N LEU A 81 -16.74 4.41 -0.70
CA LEU A 81 -17.35 4.34 -2.04
C LEU A 81 -18.01 5.66 -2.48
N LEU A 82 -18.39 6.52 -1.54
CA LEU A 82 -18.90 7.85 -1.85
C LEU A 82 -17.80 8.82 -2.31
N ARG A 83 -16.53 8.49 -2.11
CA ARG A 83 -15.38 9.39 -2.30
C ARG A 83 -14.28 8.82 -3.20
N ASP A 84 -14.26 7.52 -3.43
CA ASP A 84 -13.14 6.84 -4.11
C ASP A 84 -12.90 7.32 -5.55
N HIS A 85 -13.95 7.82 -6.22
CA HIS A 85 -13.86 8.35 -7.58
C HIS A 85 -13.15 9.72 -7.67
N GLU A 86 -12.95 10.40 -6.54
CA GLU A 86 -12.28 11.69 -6.45
C GLU A 86 -10.79 11.58 -6.11
N LEU A 87 -10.33 10.35 -5.78
CA LEU A 87 -8.96 10.14 -5.31
C LEU A 87 -7.96 10.12 -6.47
N PRO A 88 -6.99 11.06 -6.49
CA PRO A 88 -5.97 11.10 -7.53
C PRO A 88 -4.81 10.16 -7.19
N LEU A 89 -4.04 9.79 -8.19
CA LEU A 89 -2.66 9.35 -7.99
C LEU A 89 -1.82 10.55 -7.51
N PHE A 90 -0.77 10.26 -6.72
CA PHE A 90 0.21 11.30 -6.43
C PHE A 90 0.84 11.85 -7.73
N PRO A 91 1.17 13.16 -7.78
CA PRO A 91 1.81 13.77 -8.95
C PRO A 91 3.11 13.04 -9.33
N GLY A 92 3.26 12.69 -10.60
CA GLY A 92 4.44 11.99 -11.13
C GLY A 92 4.36 10.45 -11.13
N VAL A 93 3.35 9.85 -10.49
CA VAL A 93 3.22 8.37 -10.42
C VAL A 93 3.08 7.75 -11.82
N ARG A 94 2.24 8.32 -12.68
CA ARG A 94 2.01 7.77 -14.01
C ARG A 94 3.28 7.79 -14.87
N GLU A 95 4.00 8.89 -14.81
CA GLU A 95 5.28 9.08 -15.50
C GLU A 95 6.31 8.08 -14.99
N MET A 96 6.46 7.94 -13.68
CA MET A 96 7.35 6.97 -13.05
C MET A 96 7.04 5.53 -13.50
N LEU A 97 5.78 5.10 -13.42
CA LEU A 97 5.38 3.75 -13.82
C LEU A 97 5.65 3.50 -15.32
N THR A 98 5.40 4.50 -16.17
CA THR A 98 5.67 4.43 -17.61
C THR A 98 7.16 4.23 -17.89
N ASP A 99 8.02 5.03 -17.25
CA ASP A 99 9.46 4.96 -17.43
C ASP A 99 10.04 3.63 -16.92
N LEU A 100 9.58 3.16 -15.76
CA LEU A 100 10.03 1.87 -15.21
C LEU A 100 9.63 0.70 -16.14
N ALA A 101 8.40 0.70 -16.67
CA ALA A 101 7.97 -0.31 -17.62
C ALA A 101 8.79 -0.27 -18.92
N GLN A 102 9.12 0.94 -19.45
CA GLN A 102 9.98 1.08 -20.62
C GLN A 102 11.41 0.62 -20.37
N GLN A 103 11.90 0.73 -19.15
CA GLN A 103 13.19 0.21 -18.74
C GLN A 103 13.17 -1.32 -18.54
N GLY A 104 12.01 -1.97 -18.64
CA GLY A 104 11.85 -3.42 -18.56
C GLY A 104 11.84 -3.96 -17.13
N TYR A 105 11.39 -3.17 -16.15
CA TYR A 105 11.05 -3.69 -14.84
C TYR A 105 9.70 -4.41 -14.88
N PHE A 106 9.58 -5.52 -14.16
CA PHE A 106 8.28 -6.06 -13.78
C PHE A 106 7.68 -5.17 -12.68
N LEU A 107 6.40 -4.84 -12.81
CA LEU A 107 5.70 -3.96 -11.87
C LEU A 107 4.49 -4.69 -11.27
N ALA A 108 4.35 -4.64 -9.95
CA ALA A 108 3.19 -5.21 -9.28
C ALA A 108 2.66 -4.34 -8.14
N VAL A 109 1.46 -4.69 -7.66
CA VAL A 109 0.86 -4.09 -6.46
C VAL A 109 0.62 -5.16 -5.40
N ALA A 110 1.04 -4.87 -4.16
CA ALA A 110 0.67 -5.63 -2.96
C ALA A 110 -0.04 -4.68 -1.98
N THR A 111 -1.33 -4.90 -1.68
CA THR A 111 -2.14 -3.92 -0.97
C THR A 111 -3.08 -4.52 0.08
N GLY A 112 -3.33 -3.76 1.17
CA GLY A 112 -4.38 -4.06 2.15
C GLY A 112 -5.81 -3.92 1.61
N LYS A 113 -5.97 -3.31 0.43
CA LYS A 113 -7.26 -3.16 -0.25
C LYS A 113 -7.79 -4.52 -0.73
N GLY A 114 -9.11 -4.70 -0.72
CA GLY A 114 -9.73 -5.87 -1.34
C GLY A 114 -9.78 -5.75 -2.86
N ARG A 115 -9.85 -6.89 -3.56
CA ARG A 115 -9.79 -7.03 -5.03
C ARG A 115 -10.75 -6.08 -5.77
N VAL A 116 -12.01 -6.03 -5.34
CA VAL A 116 -13.02 -5.16 -5.99
C VAL A 116 -12.63 -3.69 -5.88
N GLY A 117 -12.10 -3.28 -4.71
CA GLY A 117 -11.66 -1.90 -4.46
C GLY A 117 -10.43 -1.52 -5.28
N LEU A 118 -9.43 -2.42 -5.36
CA LEU A 118 -8.24 -2.19 -6.17
C LEU A 118 -8.58 -2.06 -7.66
N ASN A 119 -9.37 -2.99 -8.20
CA ASN A 119 -9.76 -2.96 -9.61
C ASN A 119 -10.49 -1.66 -9.98
N ARG A 120 -11.38 -1.16 -9.10
CA ARG A 120 -12.05 0.13 -9.32
C ARG A 120 -11.04 1.27 -9.34
N ALA A 121 -10.15 1.33 -8.36
CA ALA A 121 -9.15 2.39 -8.24
C ALA A 121 -8.19 2.40 -9.44
N MET A 122 -7.67 1.25 -9.86
CA MET A 122 -6.77 1.13 -11.00
C MET A 122 -7.47 1.50 -12.34
N ASN A 123 -8.73 1.10 -12.51
CA ASN A 123 -9.53 1.48 -13.69
C ASN A 123 -9.84 2.98 -13.70
N SER A 124 -10.27 3.56 -12.57
CA SER A 124 -10.53 5.00 -12.45
C SER A 124 -9.27 5.82 -12.76
N ALA A 125 -8.12 5.36 -12.23
CA ALA A 125 -6.83 5.97 -12.50
C ALA A 125 -6.26 5.63 -13.88
N ASN A 126 -6.87 4.70 -14.64
CA ASN A 126 -6.38 4.22 -15.94
C ASN A 126 -4.92 3.76 -15.92
N VAL A 127 -4.56 2.93 -14.92
CA VAL A 127 -3.19 2.37 -14.75
C VAL A 127 -3.17 0.84 -14.66
N LEU A 128 -4.31 0.17 -14.77
CA LEU A 128 -4.41 -1.30 -14.64
C LEU A 128 -3.41 -2.04 -15.56
N ALA A 129 -3.29 -1.60 -16.81
CA ALA A 129 -2.40 -2.22 -17.80
C ALA A 129 -0.90 -1.94 -17.58
N MET A 130 -0.54 -1.13 -16.58
CA MET A 130 0.86 -0.83 -16.25
C MET A 130 1.47 -1.86 -15.29
N PHE A 131 0.67 -2.76 -14.74
CA PHE A 131 1.12 -3.75 -13.76
C PHE A 131 1.00 -5.16 -14.32
N ASP A 132 2.03 -5.97 -14.11
CA ASP A 132 2.11 -7.36 -14.55
C ASP A 132 1.31 -8.29 -13.62
N ALA A 133 1.23 -7.97 -12.32
CA ALA A 133 0.45 -8.73 -11.34
C ALA A 133 0.02 -7.87 -10.16
N THR A 134 -0.96 -8.34 -9.40
CA THR A 134 -1.42 -7.67 -8.16
C THR A 134 -1.84 -8.68 -7.11
N ARG A 135 -1.66 -8.36 -5.82
CA ARG A 135 -2.19 -9.12 -4.68
C ARG A 135 -2.94 -8.22 -3.72
N CYS A 136 -4.12 -8.68 -3.33
CA CYS A 136 -5.02 -8.00 -2.41
C CYS A 136 -5.14 -8.76 -1.08
N ALA A 137 -5.48 -8.05 -0.01
CA ALA A 137 -5.57 -8.64 1.32
C ALA A 137 -6.72 -9.64 1.51
N ASP A 138 -7.69 -9.69 0.60
CA ASP A 138 -8.76 -10.68 0.59
C ASP A 138 -8.42 -11.94 -0.23
N GLU A 139 -7.21 -12.04 -0.78
CA GLU A 139 -6.75 -13.18 -1.60
C GLU A 139 -5.70 -14.03 -0.88
N THR A 140 -4.98 -13.44 0.08
CA THR A 140 -3.89 -14.07 0.80
C THR A 140 -3.73 -13.43 2.19
N PHE A 141 -2.66 -13.74 2.91
CA PHE A 141 -2.39 -13.17 4.23
C PHE A 141 -2.07 -11.68 4.15
N SER A 142 -2.65 -10.92 5.07
CA SER A 142 -2.43 -9.47 5.20
C SER A 142 -0.98 -9.13 5.58
N LYS A 143 -0.51 -7.96 5.17
CA LYS A 143 0.75 -7.38 5.67
C LYS A 143 0.75 -7.38 7.21
N PRO A 144 1.87 -7.65 7.87
CA PRO A 144 3.24 -7.80 7.35
C PRO A 144 3.61 -9.25 6.98
N HIS A 145 2.65 -10.15 6.75
CA HIS A 145 2.94 -11.51 6.32
C HIS A 145 3.56 -11.50 4.91
N PRO A 146 4.62 -12.30 4.62
CA PRO A 146 5.36 -12.23 3.35
C PRO A 146 4.62 -12.81 2.14
N ALA A 147 3.45 -13.41 2.33
CA ALA A 147 2.75 -14.19 1.31
C ALA A 147 2.50 -13.41 0.01
N MET A 148 2.09 -12.12 0.08
CA MET A 148 1.84 -11.33 -1.14
C MET A 148 3.09 -11.27 -2.02
N LEU A 149 4.27 -10.97 -1.47
CA LEU A 149 5.53 -10.92 -2.23
C LEU A 149 5.94 -12.30 -2.73
N GLN A 150 5.80 -13.34 -1.91
CA GLN A 150 6.13 -14.72 -2.30
C GLN A 150 5.24 -15.23 -3.44
N GLU A 151 3.97 -14.87 -3.45
CA GLU A 151 3.04 -15.25 -4.52
C GLU A 151 3.32 -14.47 -5.81
N LEU A 152 3.55 -13.16 -5.72
CA LEU A 152 3.89 -12.31 -6.86
C LEU A 152 5.21 -12.75 -7.53
N THR A 153 6.26 -13.01 -6.75
CA THR A 153 7.54 -13.49 -7.29
C THR A 153 7.40 -14.85 -7.96
N ARG A 154 6.61 -15.76 -7.38
CA ARG A 154 6.33 -17.07 -7.98
C ARG A 154 5.53 -16.96 -9.27
N GLU A 155 4.49 -16.12 -9.30
CA GLU A 155 3.64 -15.91 -10.48
C GLU A 155 4.41 -15.37 -11.67
N LEU A 156 5.30 -14.39 -11.43
CA LEU A 156 6.07 -13.74 -12.48
C LEU A 156 7.44 -14.36 -12.73
N GLY A 157 7.79 -15.44 -11.99
CA GLY A 157 9.10 -16.11 -12.13
C GLY A 157 10.27 -15.22 -11.69
N GLN A 158 10.06 -14.30 -10.74
CA GLN A 158 11.07 -13.35 -10.29
C GLN A 158 11.82 -13.86 -9.06
N ASP A 159 13.06 -13.36 -8.87
CA ASP A 159 13.88 -13.67 -7.71
C ASP A 159 13.57 -12.68 -6.57
N MET A 160 13.30 -13.19 -5.36
CA MET A 160 13.06 -12.37 -4.18
C MET A 160 14.24 -11.45 -3.84
N GLN A 161 15.48 -11.91 -4.07
CA GLN A 161 16.69 -11.10 -3.86
C GLN A 161 16.82 -9.94 -4.86
N ARG A 162 16.07 -9.98 -5.95
CA ARG A 162 15.99 -8.94 -6.98
C ARG A 162 14.64 -8.24 -7.00
N THR A 163 13.88 -8.37 -5.89
CA THR A 163 12.58 -7.74 -5.68
C THR A 163 12.72 -6.57 -4.71
N LEU A 164 12.12 -5.44 -5.07
CA LEU A 164 12.05 -4.24 -4.25
C LEU A 164 10.61 -3.94 -3.88
N MET A 165 10.32 -3.82 -2.58
CA MET A 165 9.04 -3.33 -2.07
C MET A 165 9.11 -1.82 -1.84
N VAL A 166 8.14 -1.08 -2.35
CA VAL A 166 7.97 0.36 -2.13
C VAL A 166 6.67 0.60 -1.38
N GLY A 167 6.74 1.21 -0.20
CA GLY A 167 5.55 1.45 0.63
C GLY A 167 5.72 2.59 1.61
N ASP A 168 4.59 3.07 2.14
CA ASP A 168 4.50 4.20 3.07
C ASP A 168 4.22 3.78 4.51
N THR A 169 4.13 2.46 4.77
CA THR A 169 3.85 1.94 6.11
C THR A 169 4.93 0.98 6.59
N THR A 170 5.06 0.86 7.92
CA THR A 170 5.90 -0.17 8.53
C THR A 170 5.44 -1.57 8.18
N HIS A 171 4.16 -1.76 7.82
CA HIS A 171 3.61 -3.05 7.37
C HIS A 171 4.24 -3.50 6.05
N ASP A 172 4.53 -2.56 5.13
CA ASP A 172 5.19 -2.82 3.85
C ASP A 172 6.65 -3.25 4.04
N LEU A 173 7.37 -2.47 4.84
CA LEU A 173 8.78 -2.70 5.09
C LEU A 173 9.00 -4.00 5.86
N LEU A 174 8.14 -4.31 6.83
CA LEU A 174 8.16 -5.59 7.55
C LEU A 174 7.79 -6.76 6.63
N MET A 175 6.83 -6.60 5.72
CA MET A 175 6.51 -7.63 4.73
C MET A 175 7.71 -7.92 3.84
N ALA A 176 8.43 -6.90 3.39
CA ALA A 176 9.66 -7.05 2.62
C ALA A 176 10.74 -7.79 3.42
N ALA A 177 11.01 -7.35 4.65
CA ALA A 177 11.99 -7.99 5.53
C ALA A 177 11.63 -9.47 5.80
N ASN A 178 10.36 -9.77 6.08
CA ASN A 178 9.88 -11.13 6.32
C ASN A 178 9.96 -12.02 5.07
N ALA A 179 9.89 -11.43 3.87
CA ALA A 179 10.06 -12.13 2.61
C ALA A 179 11.54 -12.30 2.21
N GLY A 180 12.46 -11.53 2.79
CA GLY A 180 13.86 -11.45 2.37
C GLY A 180 14.06 -10.56 1.13
N ALA A 181 13.14 -9.63 0.87
CA ALA A 181 13.25 -8.62 -0.17
C ALA A 181 13.81 -7.29 0.37
N ALA A 182 14.33 -6.45 -0.51
CA ALA A 182 14.71 -5.08 -0.17
C ALA A 182 13.46 -4.18 -0.08
N SER A 183 13.59 -3.03 0.60
CA SER A 183 12.51 -2.04 0.67
C SER A 183 12.99 -0.61 0.52
N VAL A 184 12.11 0.22 -0.01
CA VAL A 184 12.20 1.69 -0.06
C VAL A 184 10.95 2.24 0.61
N ALA A 185 11.15 3.19 1.51
CA ALA A 185 10.05 3.92 2.17
C ALA A 185 9.66 5.16 1.37
N VAL A 186 8.38 5.55 1.46
CA VAL A 186 7.92 6.87 1.04
C VAL A 186 7.33 7.61 2.24
N GLU A 187 7.75 8.86 2.46
CA GLU A 187 7.43 9.64 3.66
C GLU A 187 6.17 10.51 3.51
N TYR A 188 5.54 10.47 2.36
CA TYR A 188 4.35 11.29 2.03
C TYR A 188 3.02 10.55 2.26
N GLY A 189 3.07 9.33 2.81
CA GLY A 189 1.92 8.47 3.06
C GLY A 189 1.42 8.49 4.51
N ALA A 190 1.08 7.31 5.05
CA ALA A 190 0.35 7.15 6.30
C ALA A 190 1.22 7.14 7.56
N HIS A 191 2.44 6.55 7.50
CA HIS A 191 3.30 6.43 8.68
C HIS A 191 4.38 7.51 8.72
N ASP A 192 4.79 7.89 9.93
CA ASP A 192 5.82 8.90 10.12
C ASP A 192 7.23 8.40 9.71
N ALA A 193 8.08 9.34 9.29
CA ALA A 193 9.41 9.06 8.77
C ALA A 193 10.33 8.35 9.78
N LEU A 194 10.19 8.61 11.09
CA LEU A 194 11.03 7.98 12.12
C LEU A 194 10.67 6.50 12.28
N ALA A 195 9.37 6.18 12.26
CA ALA A 195 8.91 4.80 12.30
C ALA A 195 9.41 4.01 11.07
N LEU A 196 9.32 4.60 9.87
CA LEU A 196 9.83 3.99 8.65
C LEU A 196 11.35 3.80 8.69
N ALA A 197 12.11 4.82 9.11
CA ALA A 197 13.57 4.78 9.19
C ALA A 197 14.08 3.71 10.17
N SER A 198 13.31 3.40 11.24
CA SER A 198 13.66 2.37 12.22
C SER A 198 13.78 0.97 11.61
N LEU A 199 13.16 0.72 10.45
CA LEU A 199 13.22 -0.54 9.70
C LEU A 199 14.33 -0.58 8.65
N ALA A 200 15.19 0.45 8.61
CA ALA A 200 16.37 0.54 7.74
C ALA A 200 16.08 0.25 6.25
N PRO A 201 15.11 0.95 5.62
CA PRO A 201 14.92 0.84 4.17
C PRO A 201 16.19 1.30 3.43
N LEU A 202 16.37 0.87 2.19
CA LEU A 202 17.50 1.31 1.35
C LEU A 202 17.49 2.83 1.09
N TYR A 203 16.29 3.40 1.04
CA TYR A 203 16.05 4.82 0.83
C TYR A 203 14.71 5.23 1.42
N SER A 204 14.55 6.53 1.73
CA SER A 204 13.27 7.15 2.12
C SER A 204 13.03 8.37 1.23
N ALA A 205 12.02 8.31 0.38
CA ALA A 205 11.66 9.36 -0.56
C ALA A 205 10.60 10.30 0.04
N LYS A 206 10.79 11.61 -0.08
CA LYS A 206 9.85 12.62 0.43
C LYS A 206 8.71 12.94 -0.53
N ASN A 207 8.83 12.54 -1.79
CA ASN A 207 7.84 12.72 -2.84
C ASN A 207 8.11 11.73 -3.98
N VAL A 208 7.16 11.62 -4.92
CA VAL A 208 7.27 10.70 -6.06
C VAL A 208 8.45 11.03 -6.97
N PHE A 209 8.83 12.29 -7.11
CA PHE A 209 9.96 12.67 -7.98
C PHE A 209 11.30 12.19 -7.42
N GLU A 210 11.50 12.29 -6.10
CA GLU A 210 12.69 11.71 -5.43
C GLU A 210 12.68 10.16 -5.53
N LEU A 211 11.53 9.52 -5.36
CA LEU A 211 11.39 8.07 -5.55
C LEU A 211 11.78 7.67 -6.97
N HIS A 212 11.21 8.34 -7.98
CA HIS A 212 11.48 8.06 -9.39
C HIS A 212 12.96 8.20 -9.73
N GLN A 213 13.58 9.29 -9.28
CA GLN A 213 15.01 9.52 -9.48
C GLN A 213 15.85 8.41 -8.84
N TRP A 214 15.55 8.06 -7.59
CA TRP A 214 16.30 7.01 -6.89
C TRP A 214 16.13 5.64 -7.59
N LEU A 215 14.92 5.28 -8.01
CA LEU A 215 14.66 4.04 -8.75
C LEU A 215 15.43 4.00 -10.07
N THR A 216 15.49 5.11 -10.80
CA THR A 216 16.24 5.21 -12.06
C THR A 216 17.75 5.02 -11.87
N ASP A 217 18.29 5.52 -10.77
CA ASP A 217 19.74 5.54 -10.53
C ASP A 217 20.25 4.26 -9.83
N ASN A 218 19.39 3.56 -9.07
CA ASN A 218 19.82 2.52 -8.13
C ASN A 218 19.06 1.18 -8.24
N ALA A 219 17.93 1.12 -8.93
CA ALA A 219 17.16 -0.12 -9.00
C ALA A 219 17.61 -1.09 -10.10
#